data_f408d3b1139bdd2cb85343ec8ff57ef7
#
_entry.id   f408d3b1139bdd2cb85343ec8ff57ef7
#
_cell.length_a   1.000
_cell.length_b   1.000
_cell.length_c   1.000
_cell.angle_alpha   90.00
_cell.angle_beta   90.00
_cell.angle_gamma   90.00
#
_symmetry.space_group_name_H-M   'P 1'
#
loop_
_entity.id
_entity.type
_entity.pdbx_description
1 polymer ?
#
loop_
_entity_poly.entity_id
_entity_poly.type
_entity_poly.pdbx_seq_one_letter_code
_entity_poly.pdbx_strand_id
1 'polypeptide(L)'
;MKIKSLFESKFIKVFDLQYQEGRHYYNATRRDEEDLVAAKSTEEFKKMLPDAVSCVVIWNPSGDDEKSGHEPCLLMNREFRYPTGQYLLSVPAGLIDPEDCTGDNDNTASLIKTAMRE
;
A
#
# COMPACT_ATOMS: atom_id res chain seq x y z
N MET A 1 -8.52 14.44 19.09
CA MET A 1 -9.34 13.58 18.21
C MET A 1 -9.88 12.43 19.05
N LYS A 2 -11.18 12.09 18.90
CA LYS A 2 -11.80 10.92 19.56
C LYS A 2 -11.94 9.81 18.51
N ILE A 3 -11.55 8.60 18.87
CA ILE A 3 -11.62 7.43 17.99
C ILE A 3 -12.68 6.48 18.54
N LYS A 4 -13.51 5.94 17.66
CA LYS A 4 -14.53 4.97 18.01
C LYS A 4 -14.50 3.82 17.01
N SER A 5 -14.28 2.58 17.47
CA SER A 5 -14.40 1.39 16.63
C SER A 5 -15.87 1.19 16.24
N LEU A 6 -16.12 0.96 14.96
CA LEU A 6 -17.44 0.70 14.39
C LEU A 6 -17.60 -0.74 13.92
N PHE A 7 -16.52 -1.31 13.39
CA PHE A 7 -16.51 -2.67 12.87
C PHE A 7 -15.11 -3.25 12.96
N GLU A 8 -15.04 -4.53 13.26
CA GLU A 8 -13.79 -5.27 13.29
C GLU A 8 -13.99 -6.67 12.71
N SER A 9 -13.07 -7.06 11.83
CA SER A 9 -12.96 -8.41 11.29
C SER A 9 -11.49 -8.83 11.26
N LYS A 10 -11.24 -10.09 10.86
CA LYS A 10 -9.87 -10.59 10.65
C LYS A 10 -9.06 -9.75 9.64
N PHE A 11 -9.72 -9.13 8.66
CA PHE A 11 -9.07 -8.51 7.51
C PHE A 11 -9.15 -6.98 7.50
N ILE A 12 -10.18 -6.42 8.10
CA ILE A 12 -10.43 -4.98 8.05
C ILE A 12 -11.12 -4.52 9.34
N LYS A 13 -10.74 -3.33 9.78
CA LYS A 13 -11.33 -2.58 10.89
C LYS A 13 -11.84 -1.25 10.36
N VAL A 14 -12.93 -0.75 10.93
CA VAL A 14 -13.50 0.54 10.56
C VAL A 14 -13.61 1.38 11.83
N PHE A 15 -13.04 2.57 11.77
CA PHE A 15 -13.05 3.54 12.85
C PHE A 15 -13.75 4.83 12.44
N ASP A 16 -14.49 5.42 13.36
CA ASP A 16 -15.02 6.78 13.27
C ASP A 16 -14.03 7.73 13.96
N LEU A 17 -13.36 8.54 13.16
CA LEU A 17 -12.42 9.56 13.63
C LEU A 17 -13.17 10.88 13.81
N GLN A 18 -13.49 11.22 15.05
CA GLN A 18 -14.16 12.46 15.42
C GLN A 18 -13.12 13.56 15.66
N TYR A 19 -12.75 14.26 14.60
CA TYR A 19 -11.65 15.23 14.62
C TYR A 19 -12.08 16.63 15.10
N GLN A 20 -13.39 16.92 15.02
CA GLN A 20 -14.06 18.12 15.57
C GLN A 20 -15.45 17.75 16.06
N GLU A 21 -16.08 18.63 16.85
CA GLU A 21 -17.45 18.42 17.30
C GLU A 21 -18.42 18.30 16.13
N GLY A 22 -19.19 17.21 16.10
CA GLY A 22 -20.15 16.90 15.03
C GLY A 22 -19.53 16.54 13.68
N ARG A 23 -18.19 16.40 13.58
CA ARG A 23 -17.52 16.01 12.35
C ARG A 23 -16.86 14.63 12.49
N HIS A 24 -17.16 13.79 11.52
CA HIS A 24 -16.78 12.39 11.46
C HIS A 24 -15.97 12.10 10.19
N TYR A 25 -14.96 11.25 10.32
CA TYR A 25 -14.27 10.65 9.19
C TYR A 25 -14.17 9.14 9.40
N TYR A 26 -14.76 8.38 8.47
CA TYR A 26 -14.74 6.92 8.55
C TYR A 26 -13.49 6.39 7.88
N ASN A 27 -12.66 5.73 8.66
CA ASN A 27 -11.39 5.15 8.22
C ASN A 27 -11.47 3.63 8.23
N ALA A 28 -11.34 3.02 7.06
CA ALA A 28 -11.20 1.57 6.92
C ALA A 28 -9.72 1.21 6.78
N THR A 29 -9.23 0.29 7.61
CA THR A 29 -7.80 -0.05 7.70
C THR A 29 -7.59 -1.49 8.15
N ARG A 30 -6.38 -2.03 7.93
CA ARG A 30 -5.90 -3.30 8.54
C ARG A 30 -5.26 -3.07 9.91
N ARG A 31 -4.94 -1.83 10.26
CA ARG A 31 -4.21 -1.45 11.48
C ARG A 31 -5.10 -1.48 12.70
N ASP A 32 -4.49 -1.71 13.85
CA ASP A 32 -5.12 -1.53 15.15
C ASP A 32 -5.30 -0.05 15.49
N GLU A 33 -6.15 0.25 16.46
CA GLU A 33 -6.44 1.63 16.88
C GLU A 33 -5.18 2.38 17.30
N GLU A 34 -4.27 1.71 18.00
CA GLU A 34 -3.00 2.26 18.46
C GLU A 34 -2.02 2.59 17.31
N ASP A 35 -2.20 1.96 16.14
CA ASP A 35 -1.36 2.15 14.95
C ASP A 35 -2.02 2.95 13.85
N LEU A 36 -3.14 3.60 14.14
CA LEU A 36 -3.81 4.46 13.17
C LEU A 36 -2.91 5.64 12.78
N VAL A 37 -2.65 5.79 11.48
CA VAL A 37 -1.85 6.88 10.93
C VAL A 37 -2.36 8.25 11.37
N ALA A 38 -3.69 8.42 11.42
CA ALA A 38 -4.32 9.67 11.83
C ALA A 38 -4.05 10.08 13.30
N ALA A 39 -3.59 9.14 14.14
CA ALA A 39 -3.27 9.38 15.53
C ALA A 39 -1.76 9.60 15.77
N LYS A 40 -0.91 9.39 14.74
CA LYS A 40 0.54 9.51 14.87
C LYS A 40 1.02 10.93 14.61
N SER A 41 2.10 11.29 15.27
CA SER A 41 2.87 12.50 14.96
C SER A 41 3.62 12.34 13.63
N THR A 42 4.09 13.44 13.05
CA THR A 42 4.90 13.43 11.82
C THR A 42 6.16 12.57 11.94
N GLU A 43 6.81 12.58 13.11
CA GLU A 43 8.02 11.80 13.33
C GLU A 43 7.75 10.29 13.50
N GLU A 44 6.63 9.93 14.11
CA GLU A 44 6.19 8.54 14.18
C GLU A 44 5.77 8.04 12.81
N PHE A 45 5.01 8.83 12.05
CA PHE A 45 4.59 8.49 10.69
C PHE A 45 5.78 8.18 9.78
N LYS A 46 6.86 8.96 9.82
CA LYS A 46 8.07 8.72 9.02
C LYS A 46 8.74 7.37 9.30
N LYS A 47 8.52 6.81 10.48
CA LYS A 47 9.11 5.52 10.90
C LYS A 47 8.17 4.34 10.66
N MET A 48 6.91 4.60 10.32
CA MET A 48 5.94 3.53 10.09
C MET A 48 6.25 2.77 8.80
N LEU A 49 6.06 1.45 8.84
CA LEU A 49 6.06 0.65 7.63
C LEU A 49 4.82 1.02 6.80
N PRO A 50 4.93 1.27 5.50
CA PRO A 50 3.78 1.43 4.61
C PRO A 50 2.87 0.20 4.61
N ASP A 51 1.62 0.36 4.18
CA ASP A 51 0.67 -0.76 4.09
C ASP A 51 0.83 -1.59 2.82
N ALA A 52 1.41 -0.98 1.77
CA ALA A 52 1.52 -1.59 0.45
C ALA A 52 2.69 -1.01 -0.34
N VAL A 53 3.05 -1.70 -1.42
CA VAL A 53 3.97 -1.23 -2.46
C VAL A 53 3.26 -1.15 -3.80
N SER A 54 3.70 -0.24 -4.66
CA SER A 54 3.37 -0.21 -6.08
C SER A 54 4.67 -0.26 -6.88
N CYS A 55 4.74 -1.14 -7.87
CA CYS A 55 5.95 -1.41 -8.63
C CYS A 55 5.86 -0.75 -10.01
N VAL A 56 6.79 0.15 -10.31
CA VAL A 56 6.98 0.67 -11.67
C VAL A 56 8.01 -0.22 -12.35
N VAL A 57 7.56 -1.19 -13.14
CA VAL A 57 8.40 -2.17 -13.81
C VAL A 57 8.59 -1.76 -15.26
N ILE A 58 9.82 -1.43 -15.60
CA ILE A 58 10.22 -1.11 -16.99
C ILE A 58 10.90 -2.35 -17.58
N TRP A 59 10.27 -2.92 -18.58
CA TRP A 59 10.85 -4.01 -19.34
C TRP A 59 11.55 -3.47 -20.58
N ASN A 60 12.86 -3.70 -20.66
CA ASN A 60 13.67 -3.34 -21.81
C ASN A 60 14.12 -4.62 -22.53
N PRO A 61 13.44 -5.04 -23.62
CA PRO A 61 13.77 -6.28 -24.32
C PRO A 61 15.12 -6.23 -25.03
N SER A 62 15.67 -5.05 -25.27
CA SER A 62 16.95 -4.85 -25.95
C SER A 62 18.15 -4.82 -25.00
N GLY A 63 17.91 -4.80 -23.68
CA GLY A 63 18.96 -4.50 -22.72
C GLY A 63 19.58 -3.13 -23.00
N ASP A 64 20.91 -3.06 -22.90
CA ASP A 64 21.67 -1.84 -23.24
C ASP A 64 22.05 -1.74 -24.73
N ASP A 65 21.49 -2.61 -25.57
CA ASP A 65 21.81 -2.67 -27.00
C ASP A 65 20.92 -1.69 -27.78
N GLU A 66 21.38 -0.47 -27.98
CA GLU A 66 20.67 0.61 -28.73
C GLU A 66 20.31 0.21 -30.19
N LYS A 67 20.86 -0.90 -30.70
CA LYS A 67 20.68 -1.34 -32.10
C LYS A 67 19.44 -2.19 -32.33
N SER A 68 18.75 -2.67 -31.29
CA SER A 68 17.64 -3.60 -31.46
C SER A 68 16.30 -2.94 -31.82
N GLY A 69 16.20 -1.61 -31.72
CA GLY A 69 15.02 -0.84 -32.14
C GLY A 69 13.75 -1.07 -31.30
N HIS A 70 13.85 -1.76 -30.18
CA HIS A 70 12.72 -1.96 -29.28
C HIS A 70 12.72 -0.89 -28.17
N GLU A 71 11.59 -0.23 -28.00
CA GLU A 71 11.41 0.76 -26.93
C GLU A 71 11.13 0.06 -25.60
N PRO A 72 11.60 0.63 -24.47
CA PRO A 72 11.24 0.18 -23.14
C PRO A 72 9.72 0.24 -22.92
N CYS A 73 9.16 -0.78 -22.29
CA CYS A 73 7.74 -0.90 -22.03
C CYS A 73 7.44 -0.88 -20.53
N LEU A 74 6.40 -0.17 -20.13
CA LEU A 74 5.86 -0.26 -18.78
C LEU A 74 5.02 -1.53 -18.66
N LEU A 75 5.36 -2.39 -17.69
CA LEU A 75 4.55 -3.55 -17.35
C LEU A 75 3.31 -3.11 -16.58
N MET A 76 2.15 -3.56 -17.06
CA MET A 76 0.88 -3.33 -16.38
C MET A 76 0.08 -4.63 -16.31
N ASN A 77 -0.66 -4.82 -15.22
CA ASN A 77 -1.64 -5.88 -15.11
C ASN A 77 -3.05 -5.37 -15.41
N ARG A 78 -3.90 -6.25 -15.92
CA ARG A 78 -5.33 -6.02 -16.13
C ARG A 78 -6.12 -6.83 -15.11
N GLU A 79 -6.75 -6.13 -14.17
CA GLU A 79 -7.44 -6.74 -13.04
C GLU A 79 -8.89 -6.29 -12.95
N PHE A 80 -9.80 -7.21 -12.59
CA PHE A 80 -11.19 -6.85 -12.31
C PHE A 80 -11.30 -6.21 -10.93
N ARG A 81 -11.76 -4.97 -10.89
CA ARG A 81 -11.96 -4.21 -9.66
C ARG A 81 -13.42 -4.26 -9.23
N TYR A 82 -13.72 -5.06 -8.23
CA TYR A 82 -15.07 -5.22 -7.69
C TYR A 82 -15.77 -3.91 -7.34
N PRO A 83 -15.14 -2.92 -6.69
CA PRO A 83 -15.80 -1.65 -6.35
C PRO A 83 -16.22 -0.84 -7.58
N THR A 84 -15.62 -1.05 -8.72
CA THR A 84 -15.92 -0.35 -9.98
C THR A 84 -16.72 -1.21 -10.98
N GLY A 85 -16.81 -2.51 -10.74
CA GLY A 85 -17.48 -3.48 -11.59
C GLY A 85 -16.83 -3.65 -12.99
N GLN A 86 -15.55 -3.35 -13.13
CA GLN A 86 -14.88 -3.37 -14.43
C GLN A 86 -13.40 -3.78 -14.32
N TYR A 87 -12.82 -4.16 -15.48
CA TYR A 87 -11.38 -4.37 -15.58
C TYR A 87 -10.65 -3.03 -15.71
N LEU A 88 -9.64 -2.83 -14.87
CA LEU A 88 -8.75 -1.67 -14.94
C LEU A 88 -7.31 -2.12 -15.20
N LEU A 89 -6.55 -1.25 -15.87
CA LEU A 89 -5.10 -1.38 -15.97
C LEU A 89 -4.46 -0.69 -14.75
N SER A 90 -3.52 -1.38 -14.12
CA SER A 90 -2.74 -0.84 -13.02
C SER A 90 -1.31 -1.36 -13.07
N VAL A 91 -0.38 -0.65 -12.45
CA VAL A 91 0.94 -1.21 -12.15
C VAL A 91 0.79 -2.35 -11.14
N PRO A 92 1.70 -3.35 -11.11
CA PRO A 92 1.73 -4.36 -10.06
C PRO A 92 1.79 -3.69 -8.68
N ALA A 93 0.96 -4.15 -7.77
CA ALA A 93 0.89 -3.59 -6.42
C ALA A 93 0.38 -4.64 -5.44
N GLY A 94 0.92 -4.66 -4.24
CA GLY A 94 0.48 -5.59 -3.21
C GLY A 94 0.68 -5.08 -1.81
N LEU A 95 -0.04 -5.72 -0.89
CA LEU A 95 0.03 -5.43 0.54
C LEU A 95 1.32 -6.02 1.13
N ILE A 96 1.91 -5.31 2.08
CA ILE A 96 3.01 -5.84 2.88
C ILE A 96 2.40 -6.81 3.90
N ASP A 97 2.85 -8.05 3.87
CA ASP A 97 2.44 -9.07 4.81
C ASP A 97 3.46 -9.22 5.95
N PRO A 98 3.05 -9.75 7.11
CA PRO A 98 3.97 -9.95 8.24
C PRO A 98 5.24 -10.74 7.90
N GLU A 99 5.14 -11.65 6.92
CA GLU A 99 6.25 -12.48 6.43
C GLU A 99 7.28 -11.69 5.60
N ASP A 100 6.89 -10.52 5.10
CA ASP A 100 7.79 -9.62 4.36
C ASP A 100 8.60 -8.72 5.31
N CYS A 101 8.16 -8.59 6.56
CA CYS A 101 8.81 -7.75 7.54
C CYS A 101 10.15 -8.35 7.99
N THR A 102 11.24 -7.62 7.80
CA THR A 102 12.61 -8.07 8.14
C THR A 102 13.03 -7.72 9.57
N GLY A 103 12.24 -6.86 10.25
CA GLY A 103 12.56 -6.42 11.61
C GLY A 103 13.68 -5.38 11.71
N ASP A 104 14.25 -4.97 10.59
CA ASP A 104 15.27 -3.93 10.54
C ASP A 104 14.67 -2.53 10.73
N ASN A 105 15.49 -1.62 11.24
CA ASN A 105 15.09 -0.21 11.39
C ASN A 105 14.88 0.51 10.04
N ASP A 106 15.32 -0.11 8.94
CA ASP A 106 15.10 0.35 7.58
C ASP A 106 14.01 -0.50 6.91
N ASN A 107 12.90 0.12 6.60
CA ASN A 107 11.77 -0.51 5.91
C ASN A 107 12.11 -0.97 4.48
N THR A 108 13.25 -0.57 3.92
CA THR A 108 13.63 -0.79 2.52
C THR A 108 13.67 -2.27 2.15
N ALA A 109 14.23 -3.12 3.02
CA ALA A 109 14.32 -4.56 2.77
C ALA A 109 12.93 -5.21 2.70
N SER A 110 12.01 -4.82 3.59
CA SER A 110 10.61 -5.28 3.58
C SER A 110 9.89 -4.85 2.30
N LEU A 111 10.09 -3.59 1.87
CA LEU A 111 9.50 -3.06 0.64
C LEU A 111 9.99 -3.82 -0.60
N ILE A 112 11.31 -4.08 -0.68
CA ILE A 112 11.91 -4.84 -1.79
C ILE A 112 11.36 -6.26 -1.82
N LYS A 113 11.29 -6.93 -0.68
CA LYS A 113 10.78 -8.31 -0.59
C LYS A 113 9.32 -8.41 -1.06
N THR A 114 8.47 -7.48 -0.62
CA THR A 114 7.08 -7.39 -1.12
C THR A 114 7.04 -7.12 -2.62
N ALA A 115 7.82 -6.14 -3.12
CA ALA A 115 7.87 -5.81 -4.54
C ALA A 115 8.33 -6.98 -5.43
N MET A 116 9.24 -7.83 -4.92
CA MET A 116 9.70 -9.01 -5.65
C MET A 116 8.66 -10.14 -5.70
N ARG A 117 7.75 -10.18 -4.73
CA ARG A 117 6.66 -11.17 -4.68
C ARG A 117 5.52 -10.80 -5.64
N GLU A 118 5.24 -9.51 -5.83
CA GLU A 118 4.19 -8.99 -6.69
C GLU A 118 4.57 -8.99 -8.17
#